data_7aaf73595a40b37041123066298d59b5
#
_entry.id   7aaf73595a40b37041123066298d59b5
#
_cell.length_a   1.000
_cell.length_b   1.000
_cell.length_c   1.000
_cell.angle_alpha   90.00
_cell.angle_beta   90.00
_cell.angle_gamma   90.00
#
_symmetry.space_group_name_H-M   'P 1'
#
loop_
_entity.id
_entity.type
_entity.pdbx_description
1 polymer ?
#
loop_
_entity_poly.entity_id
_entity_poly.type
_entity_poly.pdbx_seq_one_letter_code
_entity_poly.pdbx_strand_id
1 'polypeptide(L)'
;NRLPVRPFYCGYPDRGSAMRGKREESGNFRLLNGQWKFAYYGSPFYVPDECVQETYDDGGWDTMPVPGHWQLNGYDSPHYNDAIALFPILDDPGIQADDPTGVYRHVFHEEKQEDREYILRFDGVESAYHVWLNGIFIGYSQGSRNTAEFDVTEALRSGENVLAVKVYKFCDGSYLENQDMWWFAGIIRDVSLIRRPKVHMLDCRIISELLPKQQDTHTCCLEETKGRLKLEAVLENHTEDEAVITIETELFDGEQVIYQNTRKICSKKGETEYLTETELDAVRPWSAEQPALYRLV
;
A
#
# COMPACT_ATOMS: atom_id res chain seq x y z
N ASN A 1 8.37 -12.08 5.64
CA ASN A 1 6.94 -11.91 5.80
C ASN A 1 6.35 -10.74 5.00
N ARG A 2 7.19 -10.01 4.25
CA ARG A 2 6.76 -9.00 3.30
C ARG A 2 6.00 -9.66 2.15
N LEU A 3 4.80 -9.19 1.88
CA LEU A 3 3.98 -9.66 0.77
C LEU A 3 4.53 -9.18 -0.59
N PRO A 4 4.23 -9.87 -1.70
CA PRO A 4 4.53 -9.39 -3.04
C PRO A 4 3.92 -8.00 -3.28
N VAL A 5 4.65 -7.12 -3.96
CA VAL A 5 4.15 -5.79 -4.32
C VAL A 5 3.06 -5.94 -5.38
N ARG A 6 1.88 -5.41 -5.08
CA ARG A 6 0.73 -5.38 -5.99
C ARG A 6 0.13 -3.97 -6.03
N PRO A 7 -0.59 -3.60 -7.10
CA PRO A 7 -1.36 -2.36 -7.12
C PRO A 7 -2.36 -2.34 -5.96
N PHE A 8 -2.47 -1.21 -5.30
CA PHE A 8 -3.42 -1.06 -4.20
C PHE A 8 -4.80 -0.72 -4.76
N TYR A 9 -5.80 -1.42 -4.30
CA TYR A 9 -7.19 -1.02 -4.40
C TYR A 9 -7.85 -1.08 -3.03
N CYS A 10 -8.87 -0.27 -2.82
CA CYS A 10 -9.64 -0.29 -1.58
C CYS A 10 -10.93 -1.08 -1.80
N GLY A 11 -11.09 -2.16 -1.05
CA GLY A 11 -12.35 -2.89 -1.01
C GLY A 11 -13.35 -2.17 -0.09
N TYR A 12 -14.61 -2.07 -0.53
CA TYR A 12 -15.70 -1.44 0.22
C TYR A 12 -16.74 -2.49 0.63
N PRO A 13 -17.45 -2.30 1.75
CA PRO A 13 -18.44 -3.26 2.22
C PRO A 13 -19.72 -3.32 1.37
N ASP A 14 -19.99 -2.27 0.62
CA ASP A 14 -21.18 -2.15 -0.22
C ASP A 14 -20.95 -1.23 -1.43
N ARG A 15 -21.86 -1.35 -2.42
CA ARG A 15 -21.82 -0.56 -3.66
C ARG A 15 -21.89 0.96 -3.40
N GLY A 16 -22.69 1.39 -2.43
CA GLY A 16 -22.88 2.83 -2.14
C GLY A 16 -21.59 3.47 -1.64
N SER A 17 -20.86 2.81 -0.74
CA SER A 17 -19.55 3.26 -0.27
C SER A 17 -18.48 3.19 -1.36
N ALA A 18 -18.49 2.16 -2.21
CA ALA A 18 -17.61 2.05 -3.37
C ALA A 18 -17.83 3.22 -4.36
N MET A 19 -19.08 3.58 -4.63
CA MET A 19 -19.42 4.70 -5.51
C MET A 19 -18.95 6.05 -4.98
N ARG A 20 -18.86 6.24 -3.65
CA ARG A 20 -18.26 7.46 -3.06
C ARG A 20 -16.75 7.51 -3.18
N GLY A 21 -16.07 6.36 -3.27
CA GLY A 21 -14.64 6.25 -3.53
C GLY A 21 -13.73 6.80 -2.42
N LYS A 22 -14.24 6.96 -1.20
CA LYS A 22 -13.45 7.46 -0.06
C LYS A 22 -12.96 6.29 0.78
N ARG A 23 -11.66 5.99 0.71
CA ARG A 23 -11.05 4.84 1.39
C ARG A 23 -11.25 4.87 2.91
N GLU A 24 -11.27 6.05 3.50
CA GLU A 24 -11.46 6.25 4.95
C GLU A 24 -12.89 5.90 5.41
N GLU A 25 -13.86 5.87 4.50
CA GLU A 25 -15.22 5.42 4.75
C GLU A 25 -15.39 3.90 4.56
N SER A 26 -14.35 3.22 4.06
CA SER A 26 -14.33 1.76 3.99
C SER A 26 -14.10 1.16 5.37
N GLY A 27 -15.00 0.34 5.87
CA GLY A 27 -14.77 -0.44 7.08
C GLY A 27 -13.59 -1.42 7.00
N ASN A 28 -13.03 -1.60 5.79
CA ASN A 28 -11.89 -2.48 5.51
C ASN A 28 -10.53 -1.76 5.57
N PHE A 29 -10.54 -0.43 5.76
CA PHE A 29 -9.33 0.40 5.78
C PHE A 29 -9.28 1.26 7.04
N ARG A 30 -8.13 1.31 7.70
CA ARG A 30 -7.91 2.14 8.87
C ARG A 30 -6.53 2.78 8.80
N LEU A 31 -6.47 4.11 8.89
CA LEU A 31 -5.21 4.83 9.07
C LEU A 31 -4.72 4.69 10.51
N LEU A 32 -3.42 4.42 10.64
CA LEU A 32 -2.69 4.43 11.91
C LEU A 32 -1.83 5.69 12.08
N ASN A 33 -2.03 6.67 11.21
CA ASN A 33 -1.34 7.96 11.27
C ASN A 33 -1.63 8.69 12.59
N GLY A 34 -0.76 9.63 12.95
CA GLY A 34 -0.94 10.47 14.14
C GLY A 34 0.35 10.68 14.91
N GLN A 35 0.24 10.89 16.20
CA GLN A 35 1.41 11.05 17.08
C GLN A 35 1.83 9.68 17.61
N TRP A 36 3.06 9.26 17.29
CA TRP A 36 3.65 8.02 17.76
C TRP A 36 4.72 8.31 18.79
N LYS A 37 4.96 7.43 19.73
CA LYS A 37 6.15 7.48 20.60
C LYS A 37 7.39 7.32 19.73
N PHE A 38 8.44 8.07 20.06
CA PHE A 38 9.67 8.12 19.26
C PHE A 38 10.91 8.25 20.12
N ALA A 39 11.94 7.46 19.78
CA ALA A 39 13.28 7.58 20.33
C ALA A 39 14.31 7.58 19.21
N TYR A 40 15.28 8.50 19.30
CA TYR A 40 16.34 8.66 18.30
C TYR A 40 17.68 8.16 18.85
N TYR A 41 18.40 7.42 18.01
CA TYR A 41 19.72 6.88 18.31
C TYR A 41 20.69 7.20 17.18
N GLY A 42 21.94 7.53 17.51
CA GLY A 42 22.97 7.81 16.50
C GLY A 42 23.45 6.57 15.74
N SER A 43 23.11 5.38 16.21
CA SER A 43 23.47 4.11 15.57
C SER A 43 22.49 3.01 15.96
N PRO A 44 22.23 2.02 15.08
CA PRO A 44 21.41 0.86 15.42
C PRO A 44 21.95 0.03 16.57
N PHE A 45 23.27 0.10 16.83
CA PHE A 45 23.93 -0.61 17.95
C PHE A 45 23.61 -0.02 19.33
N TYR A 46 23.08 1.19 19.39
CA TYR A 46 22.68 1.83 20.65
C TYR A 46 21.21 1.62 21.00
N VAL A 47 20.44 1.01 20.09
CA VAL A 47 19.03 0.75 20.30
C VAL A 47 18.86 -0.45 21.24
N PRO A 48 18.17 -0.30 22.39
CA PRO A 48 17.90 -1.44 23.27
C PRO A 48 17.06 -2.51 22.55
N ASP A 49 17.44 -3.77 22.68
CA ASP A 49 16.72 -4.88 22.04
C ASP A 49 15.29 -5.03 22.57
N GLU A 50 15.07 -4.68 23.85
CA GLU A 50 13.78 -4.76 24.51
C GLU A 50 12.78 -3.70 24.04
N CYS A 51 13.22 -2.63 23.37
CA CYS A 51 12.35 -1.50 22.97
C CYS A 51 11.20 -1.91 22.03
N VAL A 52 11.28 -3.10 21.44
CA VAL A 52 10.24 -3.66 20.58
C VAL A 52 9.22 -4.52 21.34
N GLN A 53 9.48 -4.81 22.61
CA GLN A 53 8.59 -5.61 23.46
C GLN A 53 7.38 -4.79 23.90
N GLU A 54 6.24 -5.45 24.12
CA GLU A 54 5.01 -4.79 24.56
C GLU A 54 5.19 -4.10 25.92
N THR A 55 5.89 -4.76 26.83
CA THR A 55 6.07 -4.33 28.22
C THR A 55 7.14 -3.24 28.39
N TYR A 56 7.78 -2.83 27.31
CA TYR A 56 8.81 -1.79 27.38
C TYR A 56 8.21 -0.45 27.82
N ASP A 57 8.83 0.18 28.80
CA ASP A 57 8.41 1.51 29.27
C ASP A 57 8.94 2.60 28.31
N ASP A 58 8.04 3.14 27.49
CA ASP A 58 8.30 4.25 26.57
C ASP A 58 7.79 5.60 27.13
N GLY A 59 7.51 5.68 28.42
CA GLY A 59 7.00 6.89 29.07
C GLY A 59 7.91 8.10 28.91
N GLY A 60 9.23 7.88 28.87
CA GLY A 60 10.23 8.91 28.64
C GLY A 60 10.53 9.27 27.20
N TRP A 61 9.85 8.62 26.23
CA TRP A 61 10.06 8.90 24.80
C TRP A 61 9.31 10.16 24.37
N ASP A 62 9.87 10.83 23.38
CA ASP A 62 9.19 11.93 22.70
C ASP A 62 8.01 11.45 21.83
N THR A 63 7.40 12.37 21.11
CA THR A 63 6.37 12.05 20.11
C THR A 63 6.78 12.56 18.76
N MET A 64 6.44 11.79 17.70
CA MET A 64 6.74 12.08 16.31
C MET A 64 5.46 12.00 15.48
N PRO A 65 5.16 12.99 14.63
CA PRO A 65 4.06 12.85 13.69
C PRO A 65 4.38 11.77 12.65
N VAL A 66 3.42 10.93 12.38
CA VAL A 66 3.43 9.94 11.29
C VAL A 66 2.25 10.26 10.38
N PRO A 67 2.47 10.56 9.09
CA PRO A 67 3.76 10.67 8.38
C PRO A 67 4.63 11.84 8.84
N GLY A 68 5.97 11.66 8.77
CA GLY A 68 6.90 12.72 9.09
C GLY A 68 8.38 12.33 8.91
N HIS A 69 9.20 13.36 8.68
CA HIS A 69 10.65 13.21 8.70
C HIS A 69 11.17 13.68 10.06
N TRP A 70 12.05 12.91 10.70
CA TRP A 70 12.56 13.30 12.01
C TRP A 70 13.46 14.53 11.97
N GLN A 71 14.17 14.81 10.84
CA GLN A 71 14.96 16.03 10.66
C GLN A 71 14.12 17.32 10.71
N LEU A 72 12.87 17.24 10.26
CA LEU A 72 11.94 18.38 10.34
C LEU A 72 11.29 18.51 11.71
N ASN A 73 11.56 17.57 12.62
CA ASN A 73 11.02 17.54 13.97
C ASN A 73 12.12 17.67 15.05
N GLY A 74 13.31 18.15 14.65
CA GLY A 74 14.38 18.51 15.60
C GLY A 74 15.42 17.42 15.89
N TYR A 75 15.39 16.32 15.14
CA TYR A 75 16.38 15.24 15.27
C TYR A 75 17.26 15.17 14.03
N ASP A 76 18.57 14.90 14.24
CA ASP A 76 19.55 14.87 13.16
C ASP A 76 19.64 16.22 12.42
N SER A 77 20.37 16.26 11.31
CA SER A 77 20.50 17.44 10.46
C SER A 77 20.05 17.11 9.04
N PRO A 78 19.39 18.07 8.35
CA PRO A 78 19.16 17.95 6.92
C PRO A 78 20.50 17.80 6.19
N HIS A 79 20.58 16.80 5.33
CA HIS A 79 21.76 16.56 4.51
C HIS A 79 21.35 16.59 3.04
N TYR A 80 22.08 17.39 2.24
CA TYR A 80 21.91 17.46 0.81
C TYR A 80 23.24 17.17 0.11
N ASN A 81 23.21 16.28 -0.86
CA ASN A 81 24.36 16.00 -1.70
C ASN A 81 23.88 15.51 -3.07
N ASP A 82 24.32 16.18 -4.12
CA ASP A 82 23.96 15.90 -5.51
C ASP A 82 25.10 15.30 -6.35
N ALA A 83 26.33 15.43 -5.89
CA ALA A 83 27.52 15.19 -6.71
C ALA A 83 28.43 14.05 -6.23
N ILE A 84 28.29 13.62 -4.98
CA ILE A 84 29.22 12.65 -4.34
C ILE A 84 28.39 11.58 -3.63
N ALA A 85 28.83 10.32 -3.72
CA ALA A 85 28.23 9.26 -2.91
C ALA A 85 28.26 9.62 -1.41
N LEU A 86 27.17 9.37 -0.70
CA LEU A 86 27.04 9.66 0.74
C LEU A 86 28.08 8.96 1.58
N PHE A 87 28.53 7.82 1.12
CA PHE A 87 29.55 7.00 1.75
C PHE A 87 30.69 6.77 0.77
N PRO A 88 31.92 6.52 1.26
CA PRO A 88 32.98 5.98 0.43
C PRO A 88 32.47 4.72 -0.29
N ILE A 89 32.63 4.66 -1.58
CA ILE A 89 32.41 3.41 -2.35
C ILE A 89 33.57 2.50 -1.96
N LEU A 90 33.27 1.54 -1.11
CA LEU A 90 34.24 0.54 -0.65
C LEU A 90 34.11 -0.71 -1.51
N ASP A 91 35.18 -1.51 -1.58
CA ASP A 91 35.16 -2.82 -2.26
C ASP A 91 34.17 -3.80 -1.61
N ASP A 92 33.88 -3.60 -0.32
CA ASP A 92 32.81 -4.25 0.42
C ASP A 92 31.79 -3.18 0.85
N PRO A 93 30.67 -2.98 0.13
CA PRO A 93 29.70 -1.97 0.43
C PRO A 93 28.98 -2.31 1.74
N GLY A 94 29.46 -1.71 2.82
CA GLY A 94 28.87 -1.80 4.15
C GLY A 94 28.27 -0.46 4.57
N ILE A 95 27.27 -0.52 5.45
CA ILE A 95 26.75 0.67 6.11
C ILE A 95 27.68 1.04 7.26
N GLN A 96 28.00 2.32 7.38
CA GLN A 96 28.85 2.80 8.47
C GLN A 96 28.14 2.63 9.81
N ALA A 97 28.93 2.49 10.88
CA ALA A 97 28.42 2.34 12.25
C ALA A 97 27.57 3.55 12.71
N ASP A 98 27.79 4.72 12.11
CA ASP A 98 27.05 5.96 12.37
C ASP A 98 25.80 6.03 11.46
N ASP A 99 24.91 5.08 11.60
CA ASP A 99 23.62 5.05 10.90
C ASP A 99 22.49 5.51 11.84
N PRO A 100 22.04 6.78 11.74
CA PRO A 100 20.96 7.28 12.56
C PRO A 100 19.73 6.39 12.50
N THR A 101 19.22 6.03 13.67
CA THR A 101 18.12 5.08 13.80
C THR A 101 17.00 5.67 14.64
N GLY A 102 15.79 5.66 14.11
CA GLY A 102 14.58 6.08 14.82
C GLY A 102 13.73 4.86 15.21
N VAL A 103 13.33 4.80 16.47
CA VAL A 103 12.39 3.78 16.95
C VAL A 103 11.04 4.42 17.21
N TYR A 104 10.02 3.91 16.55
CA TYR A 104 8.64 4.34 16.66
C TYR A 104 7.82 3.29 17.40
N ARG A 105 6.91 3.74 18.27
CA ARG A 105 5.93 2.86 18.92
C ARG A 105 4.54 3.48 18.84
N HIS A 106 3.56 2.66 18.54
CA HIS A 106 2.15 3.07 18.41
C HIS A 106 1.23 2.04 19.04
N VAL A 107 0.38 2.51 19.91
CA VAL A 107 -0.65 1.69 20.54
C VAL A 107 -1.97 1.95 19.82
N PHE A 108 -2.61 0.89 19.36
CA PHE A 108 -3.92 0.96 18.74
C PHE A 108 -4.82 -0.18 19.19
N HIS A 109 -6.11 0.06 19.16
CA HIS A 109 -7.12 -0.95 19.54
C HIS A 109 -7.76 -1.54 18.29
N GLU A 110 -7.91 -2.85 18.22
CA GLU A 110 -8.54 -3.54 17.09
C GLU A 110 -9.47 -4.65 17.58
N GLU A 111 -10.64 -4.79 16.92
CA GLU A 111 -11.56 -5.91 17.12
C GLU A 111 -11.31 -6.95 16.03
N LYS A 112 -10.45 -7.94 16.36
CA LYS A 112 -10.07 -9.00 15.43
C LYS A 112 -11.26 -9.89 15.12
N GLN A 113 -11.51 -10.12 13.82
CA GLN A 113 -12.54 -11.04 13.31
C GLN A 113 -11.87 -12.30 12.74
N GLU A 114 -12.37 -13.46 13.08
CA GLU A 114 -11.77 -14.76 12.70
C GLU A 114 -11.88 -15.07 11.19
N ASP A 115 -12.86 -14.46 10.52
CA ASP A 115 -13.08 -14.59 9.08
C ASP A 115 -12.29 -13.60 8.23
N ARG A 116 -11.44 -12.80 8.87
CA ARG A 116 -10.65 -11.74 8.23
C ARG A 116 -9.15 -11.99 8.32
N GLU A 117 -8.45 -11.41 7.38
CA GLU A 117 -7.01 -11.22 7.38
C GLU A 117 -6.68 -9.76 7.59
N TYR A 118 -5.52 -9.52 8.17
CA TYR A 118 -5.06 -8.19 8.55
C TYR A 118 -3.69 -7.91 7.94
N ILE A 119 -3.65 -6.91 7.08
CA ILE A 119 -2.43 -6.49 6.38
C ILE A 119 -2.01 -5.12 6.90
N LEU A 120 -0.81 -5.06 7.45
CA LEU A 120 -0.16 -3.81 7.82
C LEU A 120 0.58 -3.26 6.60
N ARG A 121 0.25 -2.04 6.20
CA ARG A 121 0.79 -1.40 5.00
C ARG A 121 1.49 -0.11 5.37
N PHE A 122 2.72 0.04 4.84
CA PHE A 122 3.50 1.26 4.85
C PHE A 122 3.61 1.78 3.42
N ASP A 123 3.16 3.00 3.15
CA ASP A 123 3.22 3.59 1.82
C ASP A 123 4.59 4.18 1.48
N GLY A 124 5.45 4.38 2.49
CA GLY A 124 6.83 4.79 2.33
C GLY A 124 7.54 5.03 3.65
N VAL A 125 8.71 4.43 3.80
CA VAL A 125 9.59 4.59 4.96
C VAL A 125 11.03 4.73 4.47
N GLU A 126 11.70 5.80 4.83
CA GLU A 126 13.03 6.12 4.37
C GLU A 126 14.06 5.80 5.45
N SER A 127 15.09 4.93 5.19
CA SER A 127 15.32 4.17 3.95
C SER A 127 14.98 2.69 4.11
N ALA A 128 15.22 2.09 5.26
CA ALA A 128 14.92 0.70 5.58
C ALA A 128 14.33 0.57 6.98
N TYR A 129 13.62 -0.50 7.24
CA TYR A 129 12.99 -0.67 8.55
C TYR A 129 12.64 -2.11 8.88
N HIS A 130 12.61 -2.39 10.17
CA HIS A 130 12.07 -3.60 10.76
C HIS A 130 10.75 -3.30 11.48
N VAL A 131 9.85 -4.27 11.50
CA VAL A 131 8.50 -4.15 12.08
C VAL A 131 8.26 -5.27 13.08
N TRP A 132 7.69 -4.91 14.23
CA TRP A 132 7.17 -5.84 15.25
C TRP A 132 5.74 -5.46 15.63
N LEU A 133 4.92 -6.45 15.84
CA LEU A 133 3.58 -6.30 16.39
C LEU A 133 3.47 -7.17 17.65
N ASN A 134 3.12 -6.56 18.78
CA ASN A 134 3.00 -7.25 20.06
C ASN A 134 4.28 -8.02 20.44
N GLY A 135 5.46 -7.42 20.18
CA GLY A 135 6.76 -8.04 20.42
C GLY A 135 7.17 -9.13 19.43
N ILE A 136 6.28 -9.52 18.50
CA ILE A 136 6.54 -10.53 17.47
C ILE A 136 7.16 -9.84 16.25
N PHE A 137 8.31 -10.35 15.80
CA PHE A 137 8.95 -9.85 14.57
C PHE A 137 8.09 -10.17 13.35
N ILE A 138 7.68 -9.14 12.63
CA ILE A 138 6.83 -9.25 11.44
C ILE A 138 7.66 -9.31 10.17
N GLY A 139 8.61 -8.40 10.01
CA GLY A 139 9.44 -8.40 8.81
C GLY A 139 10.30 -7.17 8.63
N TYR A 140 10.94 -7.11 7.47
CA TYR A 140 11.84 -6.05 7.03
C TYR A 140 11.45 -5.56 5.63
N SER A 141 11.66 -4.27 5.38
CA SER A 141 11.59 -3.70 4.03
C SER A 141 12.60 -2.58 3.85
N GLN A 142 12.95 -2.35 2.59
CA GLN A 142 13.75 -1.22 2.10
C GLN A 142 13.18 -0.72 0.77
N GLY A 143 13.68 0.39 0.26
CA GLY A 143 13.16 1.06 -0.92
C GLY A 143 12.18 2.17 -0.51
N SER A 144 12.74 3.32 -0.19
CA SER A 144 12.15 4.43 0.57
C SER A 144 10.75 4.86 0.14
N ARG A 145 10.47 4.83 -1.16
CA ARG A 145 9.20 5.32 -1.72
C ARG A 145 8.28 4.22 -2.20
N ASN A 146 8.70 2.98 -2.00
CA ASN A 146 7.92 1.82 -2.36
C ASN A 146 7.04 1.38 -1.19
N THR A 147 5.83 1.00 -1.53
CA THR A 147 4.92 0.41 -0.55
C THR A 147 5.42 -0.96 -0.10
N ALA A 148 5.25 -1.26 1.17
CA ALA A 148 5.43 -2.60 1.72
C ALA A 148 4.22 -3.02 2.53
N GLU A 149 3.81 -4.26 2.34
CA GLU A 149 2.69 -4.90 3.02
C GLU A 149 3.19 -6.13 3.79
N PHE A 150 2.64 -6.32 4.98
CA PHE A 150 2.97 -7.43 5.86
C PHE A 150 1.68 -8.07 6.38
N ASP A 151 1.57 -9.38 6.24
CA ASP A 151 0.50 -10.11 6.91
C ASP A 151 0.77 -10.13 8.42
N VAL A 152 -0.17 -9.55 9.17
CA VAL A 152 -0.12 -9.47 10.63
C VAL A 152 -1.26 -10.25 11.30
N THR A 153 -1.99 -11.04 10.53
CA THR A 153 -3.17 -11.76 10.99
C THR A 153 -2.90 -12.57 12.26
N GLU A 154 -1.81 -13.32 12.29
CA GLU A 154 -1.48 -14.17 13.45
C GLU A 154 -0.95 -13.37 14.66
N ALA A 155 -0.24 -12.26 14.41
CA ALA A 155 0.34 -11.45 15.47
C ALA A 155 -0.65 -10.44 16.07
N LEU A 156 -1.69 -10.08 15.31
CA LEU A 156 -2.75 -9.18 15.75
C LEU A 156 -3.70 -9.89 16.72
N ARG A 157 -4.15 -9.18 17.74
CA ARG A 157 -5.14 -9.68 18.70
C ARG A 157 -6.30 -8.69 18.87
N SER A 158 -7.41 -9.18 19.41
CA SER A 158 -8.50 -8.30 19.84
C SER A 158 -8.07 -7.47 21.05
N GLY A 159 -8.47 -6.21 21.06
CA GLY A 159 -8.10 -5.26 22.08
C GLY A 159 -6.86 -4.44 21.69
N GLU A 160 -6.04 -4.14 22.68
CA GLU A 160 -4.85 -3.31 22.51
C GLU A 160 -3.72 -4.06 21.79
N ASN A 161 -3.09 -3.39 20.83
CA ASN A 161 -1.95 -3.87 20.06
C ASN A 161 -0.83 -2.82 20.08
N VAL A 162 0.40 -3.27 20.20
CA VAL A 162 1.60 -2.43 20.20
C VAL A 162 2.40 -2.68 18.92
N LEU A 163 2.45 -1.68 18.06
CA LEU A 163 3.27 -1.68 16.85
C LEU A 163 4.59 -0.98 17.15
N ALA A 164 5.71 -1.66 16.90
CA ALA A 164 7.05 -1.08 16.99
C ALA A 164 7.73 -1.13 15.61
N VAL A 165 8.37 -0.02 15.21
CA VAL A 165 9.07 0.11 13.94
C VAL A 165 10.44 0.72 14.19
N LYS A 166 11.50 0.01 13.78
CA LYS A 166 12.88 0.51 13.83
C LYS A 166 13.27 0.94 12.42
N VAL A 167 13.48 2.24 12.21
CA VAL A 167 13.80 2.85 10.94
C VAL A 167 15.27 3.24 10.88
N TYR A 168 15.96 2.88 9.82
CA TYR A 168 17.37 3.19 9.57
C TYR A 168 17.46 4.28 8.50
N LYS A 169 18.30 5.29 8.75
CA LYS A 169 18.51 6.38 7.79
C LYS A 169 19.14 5.87 6.50
N PHE A 170 20.01 4.88 6.61
CA PHE A 170 20.77 4.35 5.49
C PHE A 170 20.59 2.82 5.38
N CYS A 171 20.76 2.30 4.19
CA CYS A 171 20.81 0.88 3.88
C CYS A 171 21.67 0.67 2.63
N ASP A 172 21.91 -0.57 2.24
CA ASP A 172 22.59 -0.88 0.98
C ASP A 172 21.92 -0.25 -0.24
N GLY A 173 20.58 -0.15 -0.21
CA GLY A 173 19.79 0.59 -1.23
C GLY A 173 20.14 2.07 -1.32
N SER A 174 20.69 2.68 -0.28
CA SER A 174 21.08 4.10 -0.29
C SER A 174 22.16 4.43 -1.33
N TYR A 175 22.96 3.46 -1.74
CA TYR A 175 23.93 3.63 -2.85
C TYR A 175 23.22 3.84 -4.20
N LEU A 176 22.02 3.31 -4.38
CA LEU A 176 21.21 3.42 -5.60
C LEU A 176 20.20 4.57 -5.52
N GLU A 177 19.76 4.92 -4.32
CA GLU A 177 18.75 5.96 -4.08
C GLU A 177 19.37 7.38 -3.93
N ASN A 178 20.61 7.55 -4.38
CA ASN A 178 21.33 8.82 -4.34
C ASN A 178 20.94 9.71 -5.53
N GLN A 179 19.73 10.28 -5.49
CA GLN A 179 19.25 11.27 -6.44
C GLN A 179 19.52 12.69 -5.91
N ASP A 180 19.30 13.68 -6.75
CA ASP A 180 19.38 15.10 -6.40
C ASP A 180 18.23 15.50 -5.46
N MET A 181 18.41 15.19 -4.17
CA MET A 181 17.39 15.42 -3.14
C MET A 181 18.01 15.50 -1.74
N TRP A 182 17.21 16.00 -0.80
CA TRP A 182 17.55 15.95 0.62
C TRP A 182 17.51 14.51 1.15
N TRP A 183 18.50 14.17 1.97
CA TRP A 183 18.53 12.92 2.72
C TRP A 183 17.80 13.08 4.04
N PHE A 184 16.56 12.70 4.02
CA PHE A 184 15.71 12.62 5.19
C PHE A 184 15.51 11.16 5.61
N ALA A 185 14.86 10.96 6.74
CA ALA A 185 14.48 9.64 7.19
C ALA A 185 13.22 9.69 8.05
N GLY A 186 12.55 8.57 8.17
CA GLY A 186 11.33 8.44 8.95
C GLY A 186 10.23 7.67 8.23
N ILE A 187 9.08 7.57 8.86
CA ILE A 187 7.86 7.05 8.23
C ILE A 187 7.21 8.22 7.48
N ILE A 188 7.50 8.30 6.18
CA ILE A 188 7.25 9.50 5.36
C ILE A 188 5.90 9.54 4.66
N ARG A 189 5.19 8.41 4.65
CA ARG A 189 3.84 8.27 4.10
C ARG A 189 2.94 7.52 5.05
N ASP A 190 1.69 7.33 4.64
CA ASP A 190 0.66 6.70 5.46
C ASP A 190 1.06 5.30 5.95
N VAL A 191 0.63 5.01 7.17
CA VAL A 191 0.59 3.66 7.72
C VAL A 191 -0.87 3.27 7.88
N SER A 192 -1.24 2.09 7.39
CA SER A 192 -2.61 1.63 7.44
C SER A 192 -2.75 0.15 7.79
N LEU A 193 -3.85 -0.19 8.41
CA LEU A 193 -4.30 -1.55 8.64
C LEU A 193 -5.45 -1.84 7.68
N ILE A 194 -5.28 -2.86 6.84
CA ILE A 194 -6.26 -3.31 5.87
C ILE A 194 -6.88 -4.60 6.39
N ARG A 195 -8.21 -4.66 6.40
CA ARG A 195 -8.99 -5.86 6.73
C ARG A 195 -9.53 -6.42 5.43
N ARG A 196 -9.34 -7.70 5.17
CA ARG A 196 -9.89 -8.34 3.98
C ARG A 196 -10.50 -9.70 4.33
N PRO A 197 -11.57 -10.13 3.64
CA PRO A 197 -12.08 -11.47 3.79
C PRO A 197 -11.04 -12.51 3.38
N LYS A 198 -11.11 -13.71 3.94
CA LYS A 198 -10.26 -14.85 3.51
C LYS A 198 -10.49 -15.25 2.05
N VAL A 199 -11.66 -14.89 1.49
CA VAL A 199 -11.95 -15.00 0.06
C VAL A 199 -12.13 -13.59 -0.48
N HIS A 200 -11.21 -13.15 -1.33
CA HIS A 200 -11.19 -11.76 -1.81
C HIS A 200 -10.60 -11.66 -3.21
N MET A 201 -10.77 -10.51 -3.83
CA MET A 201 -10.03 -10.15 -5.03
C MET A 201 -8.61 -9.74 -4.61
N LEU A 202 -7.61 -10.44 -5.09
CA LEU A 202 -6.21 -10.17 -4.77
C LEU A 202 -5.62 -9.08 -5.65
N ASP A 203 -5.98 -9.08 -6.92
CA ASP A 203 -5.49 -8.11 -7.92
C ASP A 203 -6.52 -7.90 -9.01
N CYS A 204 -6.52 -6.73 -9.64
CA CYS A 204 -7.31 -6.49 -10.83
C CYS A 204 -6.58 -5.56 -11.80
N ARG A 205 -6.68 -5.90 -13.08
CA ARG A 205 -6.15 -5.11 -14.18
C ARG A 205 -7.29 -4.71 -15.12
N ILE A 206 -7.46 -3.41 -15.28
CA ILE A 206 -8.46 -2.83 -16.16
C ILE A 206 -7.75 -2.34 -17.41
N ILE A 207 -8.14 -2.85 -18.56
CA ILE A 207 -7.58 -2.47 -19.86
C ILE A 207 -8.71 -1.85 -20.68
N SER A 208 -8.51 -0.62 -21.12
CA SER A 208 -9.42 0.11 -22.00
C SER A 208 -8.70 0.48 -23.29
N GLU A 209 -9.32 0.16 -24.42
CA GLU A 209 -8.76 0.40 -25.74
C GLU A 209 -9.80 1.08 -26.64
N LEU A 210 -9.34 2.00 -27.47
CA LEU A 210 -10.15 2.52 -28.58
C LEU A 210 -9.99 1.60 -29.76
N LEU A 211 -11.11 1.14 -30.33
CA LEU A 211 -11.07 0.31 -31.51
C LEU A 211 -10.99 1.20 -32.77
N PRO A 212 -10.14 0.83 -33.76
CA PRO A 212 -10.01 1.61 -34.97
C PRO A 212 -11.32 1.64 -35.74
N LYS A 213 -11.73 2.82 -36.17
CA LYS A 213 -12.84 2.93 -37.16
C LYS A 213 -12.41 2.24 -38.45
N GLN A 214 -13.27 1.42 -39.02
CA GLN A 214 -13.06 0.95 -40.39
C GLN A 214 -13.00 2.19 -41.32
N GLN A 215 -11.81 2.40 -41.87
CA GLN A 215 -11.41 3.35 -42.90
C GLN A 215 -12.41 4.46 -43.28
N ASP A 216 -12.25 5.62 -42.66
CA ASP A 216 -12.45 6.90 -43.31
C ASP A 216 -11.33 7.85 -42.93
N THR A 217 -10.44 8.12 -43.86
CA THR A 217 -9.13 8.76 -43.68
C THR A 217 -9.20 10.27 -43.47
N HIS A 218 -10.36 10.88 -43.28
CA HIS A 218 -10.49 12.36 -43.34
C HIS A 218 -11.31 13.04 -42.24
N THR A 219 -11.81 12.32 -41.22
CA THR A 219 -12.62 13.00 -40.21
C THR A 219 -12.10 12.68 -38.82
N CYS A 220 -11.38 13.67 -38.19
CA CYS A 220 -11.04 13.68 -36.76
C CYS A 220 -12.27 13.94 -35.88
N CYS A 221 -13.43 13.38 -36.21
CA CYS A 221 -14.59 13.48 -35.34
C CYS A 221 -14.52 12.36 -34.29
N LEU A 222 -14.27 12.76 -33.05
CA LEU A 222 -14.23 11.88 -31.87
C LEU A 222 -15.64 11.38 -31.45
N GLU A 223 -16.65 11.71 -32.22
CA GLU A 223 -18.02 11.28 -31.99
C GLU A 223 -18.18 9.83 -32.46
N GLU A 224 -18.72 8.98 -31.59
CA GLU A 224 -19.01 7.56 -31.83
C GLU A 224 -17.78 6.66 -32.07
N THR A 225 -16.84 6.68 -31.18
CA THR A 225 -15.72 5.74 -31.19
C THR A 225 -16.08 4.47 -30.44
N LYS A 226 -15.82 3.29 -31.04
CA LYS A 226 -15.96 2.02 -30.31
C LYS A 226 -14.84 1.84 -29.33
N GLY A 227 -15.17 1.25 -28.20
CA GLY A 227 -14.19 0.92 -27.16
C GLY A 227 -14.24 -0.54 -26.79
N ARG A 228 -13.12 -1.04 -26.26
CA ARG A 228 -13.03 -2.36 -25.65
C ARG A 228 -12.66 -2.20 -24.20
N LEU A 229 -13.40 -2.87 -23.33
CA LEU A 229 -13.08 -3.00 -21.91
C LEU A 229 -12.75 -4.45 -21.62
N LYS A 230 -11.56 -4.68 -21.03
CA LYS A 230 -11.13 -5.97 -20.54
C LYS A 230 -10.80 -5.85 -19.05
N LEU A 231 -11.35 -6.74 -18.25
CA LEU A 231 -11.08 -6.87 -16.83
C LEU A 231 -10.43 -8.23 -16.58
N GLU A 232 -9.20 -8.20 -16.09
CA GLU A 232 -8.47 -9.35 -15.59
C GLU A 232 -8.43 -9.23 -14.06
N ALA A 233 -8.87 -10.24 -13.33
CA ALA A 233 -8.80 -10.25 -11.88
C ALA A 233 -8.24 -11.57 -11.37
N VAL A 234 -7.55 -11.51 -10.25
CA VAL A 234 -7.10 -12.67 -9.49
C VAL A 234 -7.87 -12.69 -8.18
N LEU A 235 -8.60 -13.78 -7.97
CA LEU A 235 -9.30 -14.06 -6.73
C LEU A 235 -8.44 -14.99 -5.88
N GLU A 236 -8.38 -14.74 -4.58
CA GLU A 236 -7.64 -15.59 -3.65
C GLU A 236 -8.59 -16.17 -2.60
N ASN A 237 -8.46 -17.46 -2.35
CA ASN A 237 -9.21 -18.18 -1.33
C ASN A 237 -8.23 -18.83 -0.34
N HIS A 238 -8.17 -18.29 0.87
CA HIS A 238 -7.37 -18.81 1.98
C HIS A 238 -8.12 -19.78 2.88
N THR A 239 -9.36 -20.14 2.53
CA THR A 239 -10.11 -21.18 3.26
C THR A 239 -9.78 -22.59 2.75
N GLU A 240 -10.10 -23.61 3.54
CA GLU A 240 -9.91 -25.00 3.11
C GLU A 240 -11.01 -25.48 2.15
N ASP A 241 -12.16 -24.80 2.12
CA ASP A 241 -13.30 -25.15 1.31
C ASP A 241 -13.35 -24.43 -0.03
N GLU A 242 -14.01 -25.04 -1.01
CA GLU A 242 -14.34 -24.35 -2.26
C GLU A 242 -15.38 -23.23 -1.99
N ALA A 243 -15.13 -22.05 -2.52
CA ALA A 243 -16.04 -20.91 -2.41
C ALA A 243 -16.71 -20.62 -3.77
N VAL A 244 -18.03 -20.46 -3.75
CA VAL A 244 -18.76 -19.95 -4.93
C VAL A 244 -18.84 -18.44 -4.83
N ILE A 245 -18.12 -17.76 -5.72
CA ILE A 245 -18.02 -16.29 -5.79
C ILE A 245 -18.91 -15.79 -6.91
N THR A 246 -19.73 -14.79 -6.63
CA THR A 246 -20.48 -14.06 -7.66
C THR A 246 -19.76 -12.72 -7.90
N ILE A 247 -19.33 -12.50 -9.14
CA ILE A 247 -18.73 -11.24 -9.57
C ILE A 247 -19.77 -10.49 -10.40
N GLU A 248 -20.13 -9.32 -9.91
CA GLU A 248 -20.96 -8.35 -10.62
C GLU A 248 -20.07 -7.21 -11.08
N THR A 249 -20.12 -6.88 -12.36
CA THR A 249 -19.31 -5.81 -12.95
C THR A 249 -20.22 -4.78 -13.57
N GLU A 250 -20.11 -3.53 -13.18
CA GLU A 250 -20.89 -2.43 -13.73
C GLU A 250 -19.96 -1.30 -14.20
N LEU A 251 -20.18 -0.83 -15.43
CA LEU A 251 -19.49 0.33 -15.98
C LEU A 251 -20.46 1.51 -16.07
N PHE A 252 -20.07 2.64 -15.53
CA PHE A 252 -20.86 3.86 -15.50
C PHE A 252 -20.27 4.94 -16.38
N ASP A 253 -21.13 5.65 -17.13
CA ASP A 253 -20.88 6.98 -17.65
C ASP A 253 -21.70 7.99 -16.85
N GLY A 254 -21.01 8.74 -15.97
CA GLY A 254 -21.68 9.52 -14.93
C GLY A 254 -22.48 8.63 -13.98
N GLU A 255 -23.80 8.78 -13.98
CA GLU A 255 -24.72 7.96 -13.19
C GLU A 255 -25.38 6.81 -13.98
N GLN A 256 -25.20 6.79 -15.29
CA GLN A 256 -25.80 5.80 -16.16
C GLN A 256 -24.95 4.54 -16.25
N VAL A 257 -25.56 3.38 -16.00
CA VAL A 257 -24.93 2.07 -16.27
C VAL A 257 -24.96 1.83 -17.78
N ILE A 258 -23.79 1.70 -18.39
CA ILE A 258 -23.65 1.45 -19.84
C ILE A 258 -23.21 0.02 -20.14
N TYR A 259 -22.73 -0.71 -19.12
CA TYR A 259 -22.44 -2.13 -19.22
C TYR A 259 -22.64 -2.80 -17.85
N GLN A 260 -23.19 -4.00 -17.88
CA GLN A 260 -23.34 -4.84 -16.69
C GLN A 260 -23.10 -6.31 -17.04
N ASN A 261 -22.40 -7.01 -16.17
CA ASN A 261 -22.15 -8.45 -16.28
C ASN A 261 -22.19 -9.11 -14.92
N THR A 262 -22.69 -10.33 -14.85
CA THR A 262 -22.69 -11.15 -13.63
C THR A 262 -22.17 -12.53 -13.96
N ARG A 263 -21.17 -13.00 -13.22
CA ARG A 263 -20.61 -14.35 -13.35
C ARG A 263 -20.43 -15.03 -12.01
N LYS A 264 -20.67 -16.34 -11.98
CA LYS A 264 -20.37 -17.20 -10.84
C LYS A 264 -19.13 -18.02 -11.15
N ILE A 265 -18.23 -18.06 -10.19
CA ILE A 265 -16.95 -18.78 -10.29
C ILE A 265 -16.82 -19.65 -9.03
N CYS A 266 -16.33 -20.87 -9.22
CA CYS A 266 -15.90 -21.73 -8.11
C CYS A 266 -14.42 -21.48 -7.88
N SER A 267 -14.06 -20.97 -6.71
CA SER A 267 -12.68 -20.71 -6.29
C SER A 267 -12.24 -21.79 -5.30
N LYS A 268 -11.24 -22.57 -5.69
CA LYS A 268 -10.55 -23.50 -4.80
C LYS A 268 -9.54 -22.74 -3.94
N LYS A 269 -9.00 -23.39 -2.93
CA LYS A 269 -7.91 -22.84 -2.13
C LYS A 269 -6.75 -22.37 -3.04
N GLY A 270 -6.29 -21.16 -2.82
CA GLY A 270 -5.28 -20.47 -3.63
C GLY A 270 -5.87 -19.50 -4.66
N GLU A 271 -5.12 -19.20 -5.69
CA GLU A 271 -5.48 -18.21 -6.71
C GLU A 271 -6.40 -18.79 -7.79
N THR A 272 -7.37 -17.99 -8.24
CA THR A 272 -8.28 -18.28 -9.34
C THR A 272 -8.35 -17.06 -10.25
N GLU A 273 -8.06 -17.25 -11.54
CA GLU A 273 -8.14 -16.16 -12.53
C GLU A 273 -9.57 -15.94 -13.03
N TYR A 274 -9.91 -14.68 -13.21
CA TYR A 274 -11.14 -14.23 -13.82
C TYR A 274 -10.86 -13.29 -14.98
N LEU A 275 -11.54 -13.50 -16.09
CA LEU A 275 -11.44 -12.65 -17.27
C LEU A 275 -12.83 -12.33 -17.79
N THR A 276 -13.10 -11.06 -18.06
CA THR A 276 -14.24 -10.61 -18.83
C THR A 276 -13.81 -9.53 -19.82
N GLU A 277 -14.44 -9.53 -20.98
CA GLU A 277 -14.17 -8.57 -22.05
C GLU A 277 -15.49 -8.19 -22.73
N THR A 278 -15.62 -6.93 -23.11
CA THR A 278 -16.78 -6.42 -23.85
C THR A 278 -16.37 -5.30 -24.81
N GLU A 279 -17.13 -5.15 -25.87
CA GLU A 279 -17.05 -4.01 -26.78
C GLU A 279 -18.24 -3.07 -26.52
N LEU A 280 -17.98 -1.78 -26.59
CA LEU A 280 -18.94 -0.70 -26.43
C LEU A 280 -19.01 0.07 -27.75
N ASP A 281 -20.22 0.24 -28.29
CA ASP A 281 -20.41 0.84 -29.60
C ASP A 281 -20.15 2.36 -29.65
N ALA A 282 -20.32 3.03 -28.52
CA ALA A 282 -20.09 4.46 -28.39
C ALA A 282 -19.40 4.78 -27.06
N VAL A 283 -18.17 5.29 -27.13
CA VAL A 283 -17.43 5.73 -25.96
C VAL A 283 -16.85 7.12 -26.20
N ARG A 284 -16.73 7.90 -25.14
CA ARG A 284 -16.06 9.19 -25.14
C ARG A 284 -14.59 8.98 -24.75
N PRO A 285 -13.65 9.12 -25.69
CA PRO A 285 -12.24 9.00 -25.35
C PRO A 285 -11.80 10.13 -24.41
N TRP A 286 -10.88 9.84 -23.55
CA TRP A 286 -10.23 10.86 -22.72
C TRP A 286 -9.27 11.70 -23.58
N SER A 287 -9.32 13.01 -23.42
CA SER A 287 -8.27 13.93 -23.85
C SER A 287 -8.06 15.01 -22.80
N ALA A 288 -6.94 15.75 -22.90
CA ALA A 288 -6.66 16.85 -21.97
C ALA A 288 -7.73 17.97 -22.06
N GLU A 289 -8.32 18.16 -23.26
CA GLU A 289 -9.36 19.15 -23.52
C GLU A 289 -10.76 18.64 -23.08
N GLN A 290 -10.96 17.32 -23.12
CA GLN A 290 -12.21 16.66 -22.73
C GLN A 290 -11.90 15.41 -21.88
N PRO A 291 -11.62 15.59 -20.59
CA PRO A 291 -11.21 14.50 -19.70
C PRO A 291 -12.42 13.63 -19.28
N ALA A 292 -12.96 12.87 -20.22
CA ALA A 292 -14.05 11.95 -19.95
C ALA A 292 -13.57 10.74 -19.17
N LEU A 293 -14.18 10.46 -18.01
CA LEU A 293 -13.87 9.31 -17.18
C LEU A 293 -15.09 8.43 -17.01
N TYR A 294 -14.85 7.14 -17.00
CA TYR A 294 -15.82 6.10 -16.67
C TYR A 294 -15.50 5.54 -15.27
N ARG A 295 -16.52 5.00 -14.61
CA ARG A 295 -16.36 4.33 -13.32
C ARG A 295 -16.70 2.85 -13.48
N LEU A 296 -15.78 1.99 -13.08
CA LEU A 296 -15.99 0.55 -12.97
C LEU A 296 -16.22 0.18 -11.49
N VAL A 297 -17.26 -0.58 -11.22
CA VAL A 297 -17.60 -1.10 -9.89
C VAL A 297 -17.80 -2.60 -9.98
#